data_243bc058978e24cf5adf54922d16a136
#
_entry.id   243bc058978e24cf5adf54922d16a136
#
_cell.length_a   1.000
_cell.length_b   1.000
_cell.length_c   1.000
_cell.angle_alpha   90.00
_cell.angle_beta   90.00
_cell.angle_gamma   90.00
#
_symmetry.space_group_name_H-M   'P 1'
#
loop_
_entity.id
_entity.type
_entity.pdbx_description
1 polymer ?
#
loop_
_entity_poly.entity_id
_entity_poly.type
_entity_poly.pdbx_seq_one_letter_code
_entity_poly.pdbx_strand_id
1 'polypeptide(L)'
;MAKTRQIEALDSIDLMFRAFSDRTRLRILHVLQGGELCVGDIVEILLAPQPRVSRHLAYLRKANLVLVRKSGLWSHYSLAPAKTPFHRKLLECLAKCFGEVPELQADNARAAKIRKSGGCCPKS
;
A
#
# COMPACT_ATOMS: atom_id res chain seq x y z
N MET A 1 -18.33 18.64 17.02
CA MET A 1 -18.29 18.62 16.53
C MET A 1 -18.35 18.21 15.63
N ALA A 2 -18.30 18.24 15.36
CA ALA A 2 -18.32 17.97 14.57
C ALA A 2 -18.00 17.58 13.82
N LYS A 3 -17.74 17.33 13.56
CA LYS A 3 -17.48 16.92 12.92
C LYS A 3 -17.22 16.47 12.18
N THR A 4 -17.00 16.22 12.38
CA THR A 4 -16.63 15.76 11.70
C THR A 4 -16.87 15.51 10.46
N ARG A 5 -16.90 15.97 9.86
CA ARG A 5 -17.18 15.86 8.62
C ARG A 5 -16.10 15.43 7.86
N GLN A 6 -16.16 15.08 6.74
CA GLN A 6 -15.22 14.58 5.78
C GLN A 6 -14.44 15.72 5.16
N ILE A 7 -13.99 16.66 5.99
CA ILE A 7 -13.22 17.79 5.53
C ILE A 7 -11.74 17.43 5.60
N GLU A 8 -11.06 17.57 4.45
CA GLU A 8 -9.66 17.24 4.38
C GLU A 8 -8.83 18.38 4.93
N ALA A 9 -7.98 18.09 5.91
CA ALA A 9 -7.05 19.08 6.42
C ALA A 9 -5.84 19.15 5.51
N LEU A 10 -5.25 20.34 5.39
CA LEU A 10 -4.06 20.51 4.55
C LEU A 10 -2.92 19.60 5.00
N ASP A 11 -2.77 19.41 6.31
CA ASP A 11 -1.72 18.53 6.82
C ASP A 11 -1.92 17.08 6.33
N SER A 12 -3.17 16.64 6.27
CA SER A 12 -3.48 15.30 5.79
C SER A 12 -3.16 15.16 4.30
N ILE A 13 -3.52 16.19 3.52
CA ILE A 13 -3.23 16.19 2.09
C ILE A 13 -1.72 16.19 1.86
N ASP A 14 -0.99 17.02 2.59
CA ASP A 14 0.45 17.09 2.48
C ASP A 14 1.10 15.73 2.78
N LEU A 15 0.64 15.09 3.85
CA LEU A 15 1.18 13.79 4.23
C LEU A 15 0.93 12.74 3.16
N MET A 16 -0.25 12.75 2.55
CA MET A 16 -0.55 11.80 1.48
C MET A 16 0.30 12.05 0.24
N PHE A 17 0.51 13.30 -0.14
CA PHE A 17 1.40 13.60 -1.26
C PHE A 17 2.82 13.14 -0.96
N ARG A 18 3.31 13.37 0.26
CA ARG A 18 4.64 12.92 0.64
C ARG A 18 4.75 11.41 0.57
N ALA A 19 3.68 10.73 0.99
CA ALA A 19 3.68 9.26 0.94
C ALA A 19 3.80 8.76 -0.49
N PHE A 20 3.16 9.45 -1.43
CA PHE A 20 3.21 9.05 -2.85
C PHE A 20 4.50 9.47 -3.53
N SER A 21 5.29 10.36 -2.95
CA SER A 21 6.46 10.91 -3.62
C SER A 21 7.73 10.08 -3.47
N ASP A 22 7.61 8.88 -2.90
CA ASP A 22 8.75 7.99 -2.74
C ASP A 22 8.55 6.74 -3.62
N ARG A 23 9.61 6.36 -4.33
CA ARG A 23 9.54 5.22 -5.25
C ARG A 23 9.10 3.93 -4.56
N THR A 24 9.69 3.61 -3.42
CA THR A 24 9.36 2.37 -2.74
C THR A 24 7.92 2.39 -2.23
N ARG A 25 7.51 3.51 -1.66
CA ARG A 25 6.13 3.61 -1.16
C ARG A 25 5.12 3.52 -2.29
N LEU A 26 5.41 4.13 -3.45
CA LEU A 26 4.52 4.03 -4.58
C LEU A 26 4.40 2.57 -5.05
N ARG A 27 5.52 1.85 -5.09
CA ARG A 27 5.50 0.44 -5.46
C ARG A 27 4.64 -0.39 -4.52
N ILE A 28 4.77 -0.14 -3.21
CA ILE A 28 3.97 -0.85 -2.22
C ILE A 28 2.49 -0.58 -2.44
N LEU A 29 2.12 0.68 -2.56
CA LEU A 29 0.71 1.04 -2.76
C LEU A 29 0.16 0.41 -4.03
N HIS A 30 0.96 0.43 -5.09
CA HIS A 30 0.50 -0.10 -6.37
C HIS A 30 0.25 -1.61 -6.29
N VAL A 31 1.14 -2.35 -5.67
CA VAL A 31 0.99 -3.80 -5.60
C VAL A 31 -0.15 -4.21 -4.67
N LEU A 32 -0.48 -3.39 -3.69
CA LEU A 32 -1.58 -3.69 -2.78
C LEU A 32 -2.95 -3.55 -3.43
N GLN A 33 -3.02 -2.98 -4.62
CA GLN A 33 -4.29 -2.94 -5.33
C GLN A 33 -4.84 -4.31 -5.66
N GLY A 34 -3.98 -5.29 -5.78
CA GLY A 34 -4.39 -6.67 -6.05
C GLY A 34 -4.92 -7.40 -4.83
N GLY A 35 -4.87 -6.79 -3.67
CA GLY A 35 -5.35 -7.40 -2.45
C GLY A 35 -4.30 -7.40 -1.35
N GLU A 36 -4.69 -7.91 -0.19
CA GLU A 36 -3.86 -7.95 1.00
C GLU A 36 -2.59 -8.77 0.77
N LEU A 37 -1.48 -8.32 1.34
CA LEU A 37 -0.20 -9.03 1.30
C LEU A 37 0.46 -8.94 2.66
N CYS A 38 1.16 -9.99 3.07
CA CYS A 38 1.95 -9.92 4.28
C CYS A 38 3.29 -9.25 3.99
N VAL A 39 3.98 -8.81 5.04
CA VAL A 39 5.24 -8.10 4.87
C VAL A 39 6.28 -8.96 4.15
N GLY A 40 6.33 -10.27 4.44
CA GLY A 40 7.28 -11.16 3.77
C GLY A 40 7.07 -11.21 2.27
N ASP A 41 5.81 -11.25 1.84
CA ASP A 41 5.51 -11.25 0.42
C ASP A 41 5.88 -9.93 -0.22
N ILE A 42 5.64 -8.81 0.45
CA ILE A 42 6.01 -7.51 -0.09
C ILE A 42 7.53 -7.42 -0.26
N VAL A 43 8.28 -7.90 0.73
CA VAL A 43 9.75 -7.96 0.63
C VAL A 43 10.17 -8.72 -0.62
N GLU A 44 9.56 -9.86 -0.85
CA GLU A 44 9.92 -10.68 -2.00
C GLU A 44 9.53 -10.03 -3.32
N ILE A 45 8.36 -9.40 -3.36
CA ILE A 45 7.89 -8.72 -4.57
C ILE A 45 8.79 -7.55 -4.93
N LEU A 46 9.14 -6.73 -3.95
CA LEU A 46 9.91 -5.53 -4.20
C LEU A 46 11.41 -5.80 -4.30
N LEU A 47 11.86 -6.99 -3.93
CA LEU A 47 13.28 -7.32 -3.90
C LEU A 47 14.05 -6.33 -3.03
N ALA A 48 13.49 -6.01 -1.87
CA ALA A 48 14.04 -5.01 -0.96
C ALA A 48 14.15 -5.58 0.45
N PRO A 49 15.11 -5.12 1.25
CA PRO A 49 15.30 -5.66 2.60
C PRO A 49 14.09 -5.35 3.49
N GLN A 50 13.79 -6.29 4.39
CA GLN A 50 12.62 -6.14 5.26
C GLN A 50 12.64 -4.87 6.09
N PRO A 51 13.77 -4.43 6.68
CA PRO A 51 13.74 -3.20 7.47
C PRO A 51 13.31 -1.99 6.66
N ARG A 52 13.72 -1.92 5.39
CA ARG A 52 13.30 -0.82 4.51
C ARG A 52 11.81 -0.89 4.23
N VAL A 53 11.33 -2.08 3.87
CA VAL A 53 9.91 -2.26 3.57
C VAL A 53 9.06 -1.92 4.80
N SER A 54 9.46 -2.41 5.96
CA SER A 54 8.72 -2.17 7.20
C SER A 54 8.66 -0.69 7.54
N ARG A 55 9.75 0.03 7.30
CA ARG A 55 9.79 1.47 7.58
C ARG A 55 8.83 2.22 6.67
N HIS A 56 8.81 1.86 5.39
CA HIS A 56 7.88 2.50 4.46
C HIS A 56 6.43 2.14 4.74
N LEU A 57 6.17 0.90 5.16
CA LEU A 57 4.81 0.51 5.55
C LEU A 57 4.33 1.29 6.77
N ALA A 58 5.23 1.55 7.73
CA ALA A 58 4.88 2.36 8.89
C ALA A 58 4.52 3.79 8.47
N TYR A 59 5.26 4.35 7.51
CA TYR A 59 4.97 5.67 6.99
C TYR A 59 3.58 5.70 6.32
N LEU A 60 3.31 4.70 5.50
CA LEU A 60 2.02 4.62 4.80
C LEU A 60 0.86 4.44 5.76
N ARG A 61 1.09 3.70 6.83
CA ARG A 61 0.06 3.53 7.85
C ARG A 61 -0.22 4.83 8.56
N LYS A 62 0.83 5.59 8.89
CA LYS A 62 0.67 6.90 9.52
C LYS A 62 -0.08 7.86 8.60
N ALA A 63 0.11 7.73 7.30
CA ALA A 63 -0.58 8.57 6.32
C ALA A 63 -2.02 8.11 6.06
N ASN A 64 -2.46 7.05 6.73
CA ASN A 64 -3.81 6.48 6.56
C ASN A 64 -4.06 5.93 5.16
N LEU A 65 -3.00 5.46 4.51
CA LEU A 65 -3.12 4.88 3.18
C LEU A 65 -3.15 3.35 3.20
N VAL A 66 -2.66 2.73 4.28
CA VAL A 66 -2.72 1.29 4.44
C VAL A 66 -3.23 0.91 5.82
N LEU A 67 -3.84 -0.26 5.89
CA LEU A 67 -4.26 -0.88 7.14
C LEU A 67 -3.39 -2.09 7.40
N VAL A 68 -3.25 -2.45 8.67
CA VAL A 68 -2.52 -3.66 9.05
C VAL A 68 -3.47 -4.58 9.82
N ARG A 69 -3.41 -5.87 9.50
CA ARG A 69 -4.15 -6.91 10.21
C ARG A 69 -3.12 -7.90 10.75
N LYS A 70 -3.15 -8.13 12.04
CA LYS A 70 -2.23 -9.09 12.66
C LYS A 70 -2.88 -10.45 12.74
N SER A 71 -2.09 -11.47 12.44
CA SER A 71 -2.53 -12.86 12.53
C SER A 71 -1.35 -13.66 13.08
N GLY A 72 -1.37 -13.93 14.38
CA GLY A 72 -0.22 -14.55 15.05
C GLY A 72 1.00 -13.64 14.96
N LEU A 73 2.07 -14.16 14.41
CA LEU A 73 3.31 -13.41 14.23
C LEU A 73 3.37 -12.66 12.92
N TRP A 74 2.32 -12.74 12.11
CA TRP A 74 2.33 -12.18 10.76
C TRP A 74 1.53 -10.89 10.69
N SER A 75 2.05 -9.93 9.91
CA SER A 75 1.35 -8.67 9.65
C SER A 75 0.95 -8.63 8.20
N HIS A 76 -0.33 -8.41 7.95
CA HIS A 76 -0.91 -8.35 6.62
C HIS A 76 -1.35 -6.93 6.34
N TYR A 77 -0.99 -6.42 5.18
CA TYR A 77 -1.27 -5.03 4.82
C TYR A 77 -2.23 -4.95 3.65
N SER A 78 -3.10 -3.96 3.69
CA SER A 78 -4.05 -3.71 2.61
C SER A 78 -4.24 -2.21 2.45
N LEU A 79 -4.76 -1.80 1.28
CA LEU A 79 -5.07 -0.39 1.08
C LEU A 79 -6.21 0.03 1.98
N ALA A 80 -6.08 1.19 2.61
CA ALA A 80 -7.15 1.74 3.42
C ALA A 80 -8.26 2.25 2.50
N PRO A 81 -9.54 2.09 2.89
CA PRO A 81 -10.63 2.65 2.09
C PRO A 81 -10.56 4.17 2.09
N ALA A 82 -10.94 4.77 0.97
CA ALA A 82 -10.90 6.21 0.83
C ALA A 82 -11.94 6.85 1.75
N LYS A 83 -11.54 7.91 2.46
CA LYS A 83 -12.43 8.61 3.38
C LYS A 83 -12.81 9.99 2.88
N THR A 84 -12.12 10.51 1.87
CA THR A 84 -12.36 11.84 1.35
C THR A 84 -12.32 11.77 -0.17
N PRO A 85 -12.84 12.79 -0.85
CA PRO A 85 -12.74 12.82 -2.32
C PRO A 85 -11.29 12.83 -2.80
N PHE A 86 -10.41 13.53 -2.11
CA PHE A 86 -9.00 13.55 -2.48
C PHE A 86 -8.40 12.14 -2.40
N HIS A 87 -8.63 11.46 -1.29
CA HIS A 87 -8.12 10.11 -1.10
C HIS A 87 -8.66 9.17 -2.19
N ARG A 88 -9.94 9.31 -2.52
CA ARG A 88 -10.55 8.49 -3.56
C ARG A 88 -9.87 8.72 -4.91
N LYS A 89 -9.56 9.98 -5.23
CA LYS A 89 -8.89 10.28 -6.49
C LYS A 89 -7.47 9.74 -6.53
N LEU A 90 -6.77 9.73 -5.39
CA LEU A 90 -5.45 9.12 -5.34
C LEU A 90 -5.53 7.62 -5.64
N LEU A 91 -6.52 6.94 -5.09
CA LEU A 91 -6.68 5.51 -5.35
C LEU A 91 -7.04 5.25 -6.80
N GLU A 92 -7.86 6.11 -7.41
CA GLU A 92 -8.17 5.99 -8.83
C GLU A 92 -6.93 6.16 -9.70
N CYS A 93 -6.12 7.16 -9.36
CA CYS A 93 -4.88 7.40 -10.09
C CYS A 93 -3.97 6.19 -10.01
N LEU A 94 -3.85 5.62 -8.80
CA LEU A 94 -3.04 4.44 -8.58
C LEU A 94 -3.51 3.28 -9.46
N ALA A 95 -4.82 3.14 -9.62
CA ALA A 95 -5.41 2.05 -10.39
C ALA A 95 -5.26 2.23 -11.89
N LYS A 96 -5.27 3.47 -12.37
CA LYS A 96 -5.45 3.71 -13.80
C LYS A 96 -4.30 4.38 -14.50
N CYS A 97 -3.39 5.03 -13.76
CA CYS A 97 -2.41 5.90 -14.42
C CYS A 97 -1.04 5.28 -14.61
N PHE A 98 -0.78 4.12 -14.02
CA PHE A 98 0.58 3.56 -14.01
C PHE A 98 0.69 2.21 -14.70
N GLY A 99 -0.29 1.87 -15.53
CA GLY A 99 -0.32 0.54 -16.13
C GLY A 99 0.85 0.22 -17.04
N GLU A 100 1.50 1.24 -17.59
CA GLU A 100 2.59 1.03 -18.53
C GLU A 100 3.97 1.25 -17.95
N VAL A 101 4.06 1.47 -16.63
CA VAL A 101 5.35 1.66 -15.97
C VAL A 101 6.02 0.30 -15.79
N PRO A 102 7.18 0.07 -16.43
CA PRO A 102 7.77 -1.29 -16.44
C PRO A 102 8.08 -1.83 -15.05
N GLU A 103 8.57 -0.99 -14.15
CA GLU A 103 8.90 -1.44 -12.80
C GLU A 103 7.66 -1.91 -12.04
N LEU A 104 6.56 -1.18 -12.20
CA LEU A 104 5.30 -1.55 -11.55
C LEU A 104 4.69 -2.79 -12.18
N GLN A 105 4.85 -2.96 -13.49
CA GLN A 105 4.41 -4.18 -14.16
C GLN A 105 5.18 -5.40 -13.63
N ALA A 106 6.49 -5.23 -13.44
CA ALA A 106 7.31 -6.33 -12.92
C ALA A 106 6.90 -6.69 -11.49
N ASP A 107 6.62 -5.69 -10.66
CA ASP A 107 6.13 -5.94 -9.31
C ASP A 107 4.82 -6.73 -9.35
N ASN A 108 3.90 -6.32 -10.20
CA ASN A 108 2.60 -7.00 -10.30
C ASN A 108 2.74 -8.43 -10.80
N ALA A 109 3.69 -8.68 -11.70
CA ALA A 109 3.92 -10.04 -12.19
C ALA A 109 4.41 -10.94 -11.05
N ARG A 110 5.34 -10.44 -10.23
CA ARG A 110 5.81 -11.21 -9.08
C ARG A 110 4.70 -11.41 -8.06
N ALA A 111 3.88 -10.38 -7.83
CA ALA A 111 2.76 -10.48 -6.91
C ALA A 111 1.76 -11.52 -7.37
N ALA A 112 1.47 -11.58 -8.66
CA ALA A 112 0.53 -12.55 -9.21
C ALA A 112 1.02 -13.97 -8.95
N LYS A 113 2.31 -14.22 -9.15
CA LYS A 113 2.88 -15.53 -8.87
C LYS A 113 2.76 -15.90 -7.40
N ILE A 114 3.07 -14.94 -6.54
CA ILE A 114 3.03 -15.19 -5.10
C ILE A 114 1.60 -15.47 -4.64
N ARG A 115 0.63 -14.70 -5.13
CA ARG A 115 -0.76 -14.92 -4.77
C ARG A 115 -1.26 -16.27 -5.26
N LYS A 116 -0.82 -16.67 -6.44
CA LYS A 116 -1.21 -17.95 -7.01
C LYS A 116 -0.65 -19.11 -6.19
N SER A 117 0.56 -18.98 -5.66
CA SER A 117 1.19 -20.02 -4.86
C SER A 117 0.75 -20.00 -3.41
N GLY A 118 -0.02 -19.00 -2.98
CA GLY A 118 -0.47 -18.89 -1.59
C GLY A 118 0.39 -18.01 -0.72
N GLY A 119 1.52 -17.52 -1.25
CA GLY A 119 2.40 -16.62 -0.49
C GLY A 119 3.32 -17.36 0.46
N CYS A 120 4.17 -16.61 1.14
CA CYS A 120 5.11 -17.17 2.10
C CYS A 120 4.57 -17.12 3.52
N CYS A 121 3.49 -16.40 3.78
CA CYS A 121 2.90 -16.28 5.10
C CYS A 121 1.66 -17.16 5.19
N PRO A 122 1.41 -17.76 6.37
CA PRO A 122 0.20 -18.58 6.50
C PRO A 122 -1.05 -17.75 6.30
N LYS A 123 -2.04 -18.36 5.71
CA LYS A 123 -3.35 -17.73 5.62
C LYS A 123 -4.10 -17.93 6.92
N SER A 124 -4.81 -16.92 7.33
CA SER A 124 -5.56 -17.03 8.59
C SER A 124 -7.04 -17.13 8.36
#